data_77b1f15c56865ac9295c74d08f6056fe
#
_entry.id   77b1f15c56865ac9295c74d08f6056fe
#
_cell.length_a   1.000
_cell.length_b   1.000
_cell.length_c   1.000
_cell.angle_alpha   90.00
_cell.angle_beta   90.00
_cell.angle_gamma   90.00
#
_symmetry.space_group_name_H-M   'P 1'
#
loop_
_entity.id
_entity.type
_entity.pdbx_description
1 polymer ?
#
loop_
_entity_poly.entity_id
_entity_poly.type
_entity_poly.pdbx_seq_one_letter_code
_entity_poly.pdbx_strand_id
1 'polypeptide(L)'
;SLRNSTDPMNATGSGKAMLAYMPEEFVEDFLSKPMTALTEYTITDPEQMRTELQKIRMQGYSVDNMENSIGLKCVAVPILTRKGQLVGAMSVSGPSLRFTEEKIRHFIEVLQNHLVLMQQSL
;
A
#
# COMPACT_ATOMS: atom_id res chain seq x y z
N SER A 1 13.38 -2.21 -6.98
CA SER A 1 13.85 -0.99 -7.62
C SER A 1 13.59 0.21 -6.73
N LEU A 2 14.42 1.22 -6.85
CA LEU A 2 14.22 2.46 -6.13
C LEU A 2 12.99 3.18 -6.69
N ARG A 3 12.01 3.40 -5.82
CA ARG A 3 10.84 4.15 -6.21
C ARG A 3 11.13 5.64 -6.16
N ASN A 4 10.56 6.37 -7.09
CA ASN A 4 10.61 7.80 -7.05
C ASN A 4 9.79 8.30 -5.86
N SER A 5 10.43 9.06 -4.96
CA SER A 5 9.77 9.59 -3.78
C SER A 5 8.63 10.58 -4.11
N THR A 6 8.50 10.99 -5.38
CA THR A 6 7.44 11.90 -5.82
C THR A 6 6.17 11.16 -6.24
N ASP A 7 6.15 9.82 -6.24
CA ASP A 7 4.95 9.07 -6.56
C ASP A 7 3.85 9.38 -5.52
N PRO A 8 2.62 9.67 -5.97
CA PRO A 8 1.54 9.98 -5.03
C PRO A 8 1.20 8.76 -4.14
N MET A 9 0.96 9.00 -2.87
CA MET A 9 0.67 7.92 -1.93
C MET A 9 -0.62 7.16 -2.27
N ASN A 10 -1.59 7.83 -2.89
CA ASN A 10 -2.83 7.17 -3.27
C ASN A 10 -2.67 6.23 -4.47
N ALA A 11 -1.58 6.33 -5.21
CA ALA A 11 -1.38 5.61 -6.46
C ALA A 11 -0.34 4.50 -6.39
N THR A 12 0.10 4.11 -5.19
CA THR A 12 1.06 3.01 -5.02
C THR A 12 0.61 2.08 -3.91
N GLY A 13 1.03 0.82 -4.01
CA GLY A 13 0.76 -0.15 -2.96
C GLY A 13 1.41 0.24 -1.64
N SER A 14 2.69 0.61 -1.69
CA SER A 14 3.42 1.05 -0.50
C SER A 14 2.82 2.32 0.09
N GLY A 15 2.47 3.29 -0.77
CA GLY A 15 1.87 4.54 -0.32
C GLY A 15 0.55 4.32 0.40
N LYS A 16 -0.33 3.50 -0.17
CA LYS A 16 -1.60 3.19 0.45
C LYS A 16 -1.41 2.40 1.75
N ALA A 17 -0.47 1.45 1.76
CA ALA A 17 -0.19 0.67 2.97
C ALA A 17 0.29 1.57 4.11
N MET A 18 1.17 2.53 3.81
CA MET A 18 1.64 3.48 4.82
C MET A 18 0.54 4.44 5.26
N LEU A 19 -0.20 4.99 4.30
CA LEU A 19 -1.25 5.96 4.59
C LEU A 19 -2.32 5.37 5.53
N ALA A 20 -2.63 4.08 5.37
CA ALA A 20 -3.61 3.39 6.19
C ALA A 20 -3.21 3.33 7.67
N TYR A 21 -1.92 3.46 7.98
CA TYR A 21 -1.41 3.37 9.36
C TYR A 21 -0.87 4.70 9.87
N MET A 22 -1.07 5.78 9.12
CA MET A 22 -0.69 7.11 9.59
C MET A 22 -1.73 7.68 10.53
N PRO A 23 -1.35 8.70 11.32
CA PRO A 23 -2.32 9.38 12.20
C PRO A 23 -3.51 9.91 11.40
N GLU A 24 -4.68 9.87 12.02
CA GLU A 24 -5.91 10.31 11.37
C GLU A 24 -5.80 11.75 10.86
N GLU A 25 -5.14 12.63 11.60
CA GLU A 25 -4.94 14.02 11.18
C GLU A 25 -4.19 14.11 9.87
N PHE A 26 -3.15 13.30 9.70
CA PHE A 26 -2.38 13.25 8.46
C PHE A 26 -3.25 12.76 7.31
N VAL A 27 -4.04 11.71 7.54
CA VAL A 27 -4.92 11.12 6.52
C VAL A 27 -5.95 12.14 6.09
N GLU A 28 -6.59 12.84 7.03
CA GLU A 28 -7.60 13.83 6.69
C GLU A 28 -7.01 15.00 5.93
N ASP A 29 -5.82 15.45 6.30
CA ASP A 29 -5.12 16.50 5.54
C ASP A 29 -4.82 16.04 4.12
N PHE A 30 -4.32 14.81 3.96
CA PHE A 30 -4.04 14.25 2.65
C PHE A 30 -5.31 14.20 1.79
N LEU A 31 -6.42 13.71 2.36
CA LEU A 31 -7.68 13.56 1.65
C LEU A 31 -8.37 14.89 1.34
N SER A 32 -8.01 15.96 2.04
CA SER A 32 -8.57 17.29 1.79
C SER A 32 -8.00 17.95 0.55
N LYS A 33 -6.92 17.41 0.00
CA LYS A 33 -6.23 17.94 -1.18
C LYS A 33 -6.54 17.07 -2.39
N PRO A 34 -6.46 17.63 -3.61
CA PRO A 34 -6.67 16.84 -4.82
C PRO A 34 -5.67 15.67 -4.91
N MET A 35 -6.18 14.50 -5.23
CA MET A 35 -5.34 13.33 -5.45
C MET A 35 -5.06 13.15 -6.94
N THR A 36 -3.82 12.76 -7.25
CA THR A 36 -3.38 12.60 -8.64
C THR A 36 -3.84 11.26 -9.19
N ALA A 37 -4.39 11.25 -10.40
CA ALA A 37 -4.70 10.03 -11.14
C ALA A 37 -3.54 9.72 -12.08
N LEU A 38 -2.89 8.57 -11.91
CA LEU A 38 -1.85 8.12 -12.83
C LEU A 38 -2.42 7.19 -13.89
N THR A 39 -3.52 6.49 -13.58
CA THR A 39 -4.28 5.66 -14.52
C THR A 39 -5.76 5.87 -14.25
N GLU A 40 -6.60 5.26 -15.09
CA GLU A 40 -8.04 5.29 -14.87
C GLU A 40 -8.46 4.51 -13.61
N TYR A 41 -7.57 3.67 -13.07
CA TYR A 41 -7.86 2.88 -11.88
C TYR A 41 -7.37 3.52 -10.58
N THR A 42 -6.64 4.62 -10.66
CA THR A 42 -6.16 5.31 -9.46
C THR A 42 -7.35 5.84 -8.65
N ILE A 43 -7.35 5.58 -7.36
CA ILE A 43 -8.38 6.13 -6.47
C ILE A 43 -8.10 7.61 -6.25
N THR A 44 -9.09 8.46 -6.56
CA THR A 44 -8.98 9.91 -6.40
C THR A 44 -10.14 10.50 -5.62
N ASP A 45 -11.14 9.71 -5.29
CA ASP A 45 -12.27 10.15 -4.48
C ASP A 45 -11.95 9.96 -2.99
N PRO A 46 -12.08 11.02 -2.15
CA PRO A 46 -11.74 10.92 -0.72
C PRO A 46 -12.50 9.83 0.03
N GLU A 47 -13.80 9.69 -0.23
CA GLU A 47 -14.59 8.67 0.47
C GLU A 47 -14.20 7.25 0.04
N GLN A 48 -13.94 7.06 -1.24
CA GLN A 48 -13.48 5.78 -1.74
C GLN A 48 -12.12 5.44 -1.13
N MET A 49 -11.24 6.42 -1.01
CA MET A 49 -9.94 6.21 -0.39
C MET A 49 -10.07 5.88 1.10
N ARG A 50 -10.98 6.54 1.82
CA ARG A 50 -11.21 6.20 3.24
C ARG A 50 -11.60 4.74 3.40
N THR A 51 -12.50 4.27 2.56
CA THR A 51 -12.94 2.86 2.57
C THR A 51 -11.76 1.92 2.28
N GLU A 52 -10.96 2.28 1.30
CA GLU A 52 -9.78 1.49 0.94
C GLU A 52 -8.77 1.42 2.10
N LEU A 53 -8.50 2.56 2.75
CA LEU A 53 -7.57 2.60 3.88
C LEU A 53 -8.07 1.80 5.08
N GLN A 54 -9.37 1.84 5.36
CA GLN A 54 -9.96 1.03 6.41
C GLN A 54 -9.80 -0.46 6.11
N LYS A 55 -10.03 -0.84 4.87
CA LYS A 55 -9.85 -2.22 4.41
C LYS A 55 -8.41 -2.67 4.59
N ILE A 56 -7.45 -1.84 4.17
CA ILE A 56 -6.02 -2.15 4.31
C ILE A 56 -5.67 -2.34 5.79
N ARG A 57 -6.15 -1.45 6.66
CA ARG A 57 -5.85 -1.54 8.08
C ARG A 57 -6.41 -2.80 8.71
N MET A 58 -7.57 -3.25 8.26
CA MET A 58 -8.19 -4.47 8.76
C MET A 58 -7.48 -5.73 8.27
N GLN A 59 -7.05 -5.74 7.01
CA GLN A 59 -6.47 -6.95 6.42
C GLN A 59 -4.94 -7.01 6.52
N GLY A 60 -4.26 -5.87 6.73
CA GLY A 60 -2.82 -5.83 6.94
C GLY A 60 -1.98 -5.73 5.67
N TYR A 61 -2.60 -5.49 4.53
CA TYR A 61 -1.88 -5.35 3.25
C TYR A 61 -2.67 -4.49 2.29
N SER A 62 -1.99 -3.96 1.28
CA SER A 62 -2.63 -3.24 0.18
C SER A 62 -2.33 -3.92 -1.14
N VAL A 63 -3.22 -3.72 -2.11
CA VAL A 63 -3.03 -4.17 -3.49
C VAL A 63 -3.16 -2.95 -4.40
N ASP A 64 -2.13 -2.76 -5.23
CA ASP A 64 -2.15 -1.78 -6.30
C ASP A 64 -2.55 -2.54 -7.57
N ASN A 65 -3.80 -2.35 -8.01
CA ASN A 65 -4.34 -3.03 -9.19
C ASN A 65 -4.30 -2.07 -10.38
N MET A 66 -3.10 -1.91 -10.96
CA MET A 66 -2.85 -1.01 -12.10
C MET A 66 -3.18 0.45 -11.78
N GLU A 67 -3.09 0.82 -10.51
CA GLU A 67 -3.39 2.18 -10.06
C GLU A 67 -2.23 3.13 -10.30
N ASN A 68 -1.02 2.59 -10.35
CA ASN A 68 0.20 3.34 -10.65
C ASN A 68 0.53 3.30 -12.13
N SER A 69 0.46 2.12 -12.74
CA SER A 69 0.78 1.89 -14.15
C SER A 69 -0.07 0.77 -14.71
N ILE A 70 -0.60 0.96 -15.90
CA ILE A 70 -1.33 -0.09 -16.60
C ILE A 70 -0.38 -1.27 -16.84
N GLY A 71 -0.86 -2.48 -16.58
CA GLY A 71 -0.08 -3.70 -16.76
C GLY A 71 0.79 -4.07 -15.56
N LEU A 72 0.81 -3.25 -14.51
CA LEU A 72 1.57 -3.53 -13.29
C LEU A 72 0.65 -3.68 -12.09
N LYS A 73 0.93 -4.67 -11.26
CA LYS A 73 0.29 -4.83 -9.97
C LYS A 73 1.35 -4.89 -8.87
N CYS A 74 0.94 -4.53 -7.67
CA CYS A 74 1.83 -4.51 -6.51
C CYS A 74 1.07 -4.96 -5.28
N VAL A 75 1.74 -5.68 -4.41
CA VAL A 75 1.24 -6.03 -3.08
C VAL A 75 2.18 -5.41 -2.07
N ALA A 76 1.65 -4.77 -1.05
CA ALA A 76 2.48 -4.12 -0.04
C ALA A 76 1.95 -4.37 1.36
N VAL A 77 2.86 -4.38 2.33
CA VAL A 77 2.54 -4.47 3.75
C VAL A 77 3.25 -3.35 4.49
N PRO A 78 2.63 -2.77 5.51
CA PRO A 78 3.30 -1.76 6.34
C PRO A 78 4.35 -2.42 7.23
N ILE A 79 5.44 -1.73 7.47
CA ILE A 79 6.46 -2.16 8.44
C ILE A 79 6.19 -1.40 9.73
N LEU A 80 5.81 -2.13 10.77
CA LEU A 80 5.48 -1.57 12.07
C LEU A 80 6.44 -2.09 13.11
N THR A 81 6.80 -1.23 14.08
CA THR A 81 7.54 -1.67 15.25
C THR A 81 6.62 -2.51 16.14
N ARG A 82 7.19 -3.15 17.18
CA ARG A 82 6.39 -3.90 18.17
C ARG A 82 5.34 -3.03 18.83
N LYS A 83 5.60 -1.72 18.94
CA LYS A 83 4.68 -0.76 19.53
C LYS A 83 3.64 -0.24 18.53
N GLY A 84 3.68 -0.74 17.30
CA GLY A 84 2.74 -0.35 16.28
C GLY A 84 3.07 0.94 15.54
N GLN A 85 4.31 1.43 15.67
CA GLN A 85 4.73 2.63 14.95
C GLN A 85 5.12 2.29 13.53
N LEU A 86 4.64 3.08 12.59
CA LEU A 86 4.95 2.91 11.18
C LEU A 86 6.37 3.37 10.88
N VAL A 87 7.16 2.52 10.23
CA VAL A 87 8.54 2.87 9.83
C VAL A 87 8.76 2.74 8.33
N GLY A 88 7.82 2.18 7.59
CA GLY A 88 7.94 2.04 6.14
C GLY A 88 6.98 1.02 5.58
N ALA A 89 7.30 0.51 4.39
CA ALA A 89 6.51 -0.54 3.77
C ALA A 89 7.42 -1.46 2.96
N MET A 90 6.98 -2.71 2.78
CA MET A 90 7.62 -3.68 1.90
C MET A 90 6.65 -4.04 0.80
N SER A 91 7.14 -4.22 -0.43
CA SER A 91 6.25 -4.52 -1.54
C SER A 91 6.89 -5.49 -2.54
N VAL A 92 6.01 -6.15 -3.32
CA VAL A 92 6.38 -6.95 -4.47
C VAL A 92 5.56 -6.44 -5.64
N SER A 93 6.21 -6.12 -6.75
CA SER A 93 5.58 -5.62 -7.96
C SER A 93 5.91 -6.52 -9.14
N GLY A 94 5.03 -6.54 -10.12
CA GLY A 94 5.28 -7.29 -11.33
C GLY A 94 4.17 -7.12 -12.37
N PRO A 95 4.33 -7.77 -13.55
CA PRO A 95 3.33 -7.72 -14.60
C PRO A 95 1.99 -8.25 -14.13
N SER A 96 0.91 -7.57 -14.47
CA SER A 96 -0.44 -7.93 -14.01
C SER A 96 -0.83 -9.35 -14.40
N LEU A 97 -0.36 -9.84 -15.54
CA LEU A 97 -0.66 -11.19 -16.01
C LEU A 97 -0.10 -12.27 -15.08
N ARG A 98 0.94 -11.95 -14.31
CA ARG A 98 1.55 -12.88 -13.36
C ARG A 98 1.01 -12.74 -11.94
N PHE A 99 0.24 -11.69 -11.68
CA PHE A 99 -0.32 -11.42 -10.35
C PHE A 99 -1.74 -11.97 -10.25
N THR A 100 -1.88 -13.29 -10.32
CA THR A 100 -3.15 -13.97 -10.07
C THR A 100 -3.50 -13.83 -8.59
N GLU A 101 -4.77 -14.07 -8.25
CA GLU A 101 -5.19 -14.04 -6.83
C GLU A 101 -4.37 -14.99 -5.97
N GLU A 102 -4.06 -16.16 -6.49
CA GLU A 102 -3.24 -17.15 -5.78
C GLU A 102 -1.83 -16.60 -5.52
N LYS A 103 -1.22 -15.98 -6.53
CA LYS A 103 0.11 -15.39 -6.37
C LYS A 103 0.11 -14.22 -5.42
N ILE A 104 -0.92 -13.39 -5.48
CA ILE A 104 -1.07 -12.28 -4.54
C ILE A 104 -1.12 -12.79 -3.11
N ARG A 105 -1.92 -13.82 -2.83
CA ARG A 105 -1.97 -14.43 -1.50
C ARG A 105 -0.62 -14.96 -1.05
N HIS A 106 0.11 -15.58 -1.98
CA HIS A 106 1.45 -16.09 -1.68
C HIS A 106 2.42 -14.96 -1.33
N PHE A 107 2.41 -13.89 -2.11
CA PHE A 107 3.29 -12.74 -1.85
C PHE A 107 2.95 -12.06 -0.52
N ILE A 108 1.67 -11.95 -0.19
CA ILE A 108 1.24 -11.41 1.11
C ILE A 108 1.83 -12.25 2.23
N GLU A 109 1.72 -13.56 2.14
CA GLU A 109 2.25 -14.47 3.15
C GLU A 109 3.75 -14.33 3.31
N VAL A 110 4.49 -14.27 2.19
CA VAL A 110 5.94 -14.10 2.21
C VAL A 110 6.31 -12.77 2.87
N LEU A 111 5.63 -11.68 2.50
CA LEU A 111 5.90 -10.37 3.08
C LEU A 111 5.60 -10.34 4.58
N GLN A 112 4.48 -10.91 4.99
CA GLN A 112 4.11 -10.93 6.40
C GLN A 112 5.06 -11.77 7.24
N ASN A 113 5.56 -12.87 6.69
CA ASN A 113 6.57 -13.68 7.38
C ASN A 113 7.88 -12.91 7.57
N HIS A 114 8.28 -12.14 6.56
CA HIS A 114 9.47 -11.29 6.68
C HIS A 114 9.28 -10.20 7.74
N LEU A 115 8.07 -9.65 7.85
CA LEU A 115 7.78 -8.65 8.87
C LEU A 115 7.97 -9.20 10.28
N VAL A 116 7.51 -10.42 10.52
CA VAL A 116 7.66 -11.06 11.83
C VAL A 116 9.13 -11.14 12.21
N LEU A 117 9.99 -11.53 11.27
CA LEU A 117 11.42 -11.60 11.50
C LEU A 117 12.05 -10.22 11.72
N MET A 118 11.62 -9.24 10.94
CA MET A 118 12.14 -7.87 11.07
C MET A 118 11.76 -7.23 12.40
N GLN A 119 10.54 -7.48 12.88
CA GLN A 119 10.05 -6.90 14.13
C GLN A 119 10.87 -7.31 15.33
N GLN A 120 11.56 -8.43 15.27
CA GLN A 120 12.46 -8.87 16.34
C GLN A 120 13.65 -7.94 16.49
N SER A 121 14.00 -7.19 15.44
CA SER A 121 15.13 -6.27 15.43
C SER A 121 14.72 -4.78 15.51
N LEU A 122 13.44 -4.51 15.45
CA LEU A 122 12.96 -3.12 15.43
C LEU A 122 12.61 -2.57 16.81
#